data_b66bd90848e79b0e74df348dbfbcb851
#
_entry.id   b66bd90848e79b0e74df348dbfbcb851
#
_cell.length_a   1.000
_cell.length_b   1.000
_cell.length_c   1.000
_cell.angle_alpha   90.00
_cell.angle_beta   90.00
_cell.angle_gamma   90.00
#
_symmetry.space_group_name_H-M   'P 1'
#
loop_
_entity.id
_entity.type
_entity.pdbx_description
1 polymer ?
#
loop_
_entity_poly.entity_id
_entity_poly.type
_entity_poly.pdbx_seq_one_letter_code
_entity_poly.pdbx_strand_id
1 'polypeptide(L)'
;MPIAAPPTTKVPNFINGRWVESRASEWLDVTNPATGETIAQTPLSDAAEVASAVEAAAAAYPEWRRTPPEDRIQPLFKLKQLLEDHIDELGRIITQENGKTFAEGKAELRRAIENVEVACGIPMMMQGYNLEDVARGIDEIMIRQPLGVVAAITPFNFPGMIPFWFLPYAIACGNTFILKPSERVPLTMRRAFELLEQTGLPKGVVNLVNGGKDVVNALLDHPQVRAISFVGSTPVARHVYARAGANGKRAQCQGGAKNHVIVLPDADMAMATQIISDSAFGCAGQRCLAVSVAVTVGEAQKTFRDSITEAAANLRVGNGLDEGVQMGPVITPQSKSRVESLIATGAKQGARVLLDGRNAKIPKYEAGNFMKPTILDDLPATSELADTEIFGPVLSLVHADSMDDALAFLESSPYGNQASLFTSSGAAARRFRYEAPAGNIGINIGVAAPMAYFPFSGWKDSFFGIMHGQGRDAVEFYTEKKVVVERWAKEHSRKF
;
A
#
# COMPACT_ATOMS: atom_id res chain seq x y z
N MET A 1 -15.09 -17.18 -40.92
CA MET A 1 -13.74 -17.27 -40.34
C MET A 1 -13.82 -16.61 -38.99
N PRO A 2 -13.35 -17.20 -37.89
CA PRO A 2 -13.28 -16.52 -36.61
C PRO A 2 -12.31 -15.35 -36.75
N ILE A 3 -12.76 -14.16 -36.39
CA ILE A 3 -11.91 -12.94 -36.30
C ILE A 3 -10.85 -13.26 -35.24
N ALA A 4 -9.57 -13.27 -35.65
CA ALA A 4 -8.47 -13.45 -34.72
C ALA A 4 -8.58 -12.38 -33.63
N ALA A 5 -8.54 -12.78 -32.38
CA ALA A 5 -8.48 -11.84 -31.27
C ALA A 5 -7.30 -10.87 -31.50
N PRO A 6 -7.45 -9.57 -31.20
CA PRO A 6 -6.33 -8.64 -31.34
C PRO A 6 -5.14 -9.13 -30.53
N PRO A 7 -3.90 -8.91 -31.00
CA PRO A 7 -2.72 -9.39 -30.30
C PRO A 7 -2.69 -8.79 -28.88
N THR A 8 -2.53 -9.67 -27.89
CA THR A 8 -2.47 -9.27 -26.47
C THR A 8 -1.30 -8.29 -26.27
N THR A 9 -1.59 -7.14 -25.70
CA THR A 9 -0.58 -6.08 -25.50
C THR A 9 0.49 -6.52 -24.51
N LYS A 10 1.75 -6.61 -24.96
CA LYS A 10 2.89 -6.82 -24.11
C LYS A 10 3.25 -5.53 -23.38
N VAL A 11 3.44 -5.60 -22.05
CA VAL A 11 3.81 -4.43 -21.22
C VAL A 11 5.33 -4.25 -21.25
N PRO A 12 5.86 -3.10 -21.73
CA PRO A 12 7.29 -2.84 -21.76
C PRO A 12 7.80 -2.39 -20.37
N ASN A 13 9.13 -2.40 -20.21
CA ASN A 13 9.82 -1.71 -19.13
C ASN A 13 10.05 -0.24 -19.51
N PHE A 14 10.23 0.65 -18.51
CA PHE A 14 10.63 2.04 -18.75
C PHE A 14 12.02 2.28 -18.14
N ILE A 15 13.01 2.43 -19.01
CA ILE A 15 14.43 2.54 -18.60
C ILE A 15 15.07 3.73 -19.31
N ASN A 16 15.73 4.59 -18.53
CA ASN A 16 16.44 5.75 -19.05
C ASN A 16 15.58 6.67 -19.95
N GLY A 17 14.34 6.90 -19.53
CA GLY A 17 13.39 7.76 -20.26
C GLY A 17 12.93 7.15 -21.59
N ARG A 18 12.87 5.83 -21.71
CA ARG A 18 12.41 5.12 -22.91
C ARG A 18 11.63 3.86 -22.53
N TRP A 19 10.61 3.58 -23.29
CA TRP A 19 9.93 2.29 -23.26
C TRP A 19 10.78 1.25 -23.98
N VAL A 20 11.09 0.15 -23.28
CA VAL A 20 11.96 -0.93 -23.74
C VAL A 20 11.20 -2.24 -23.69
N GLU A 21 11.07 -2.93 -24.81
CA GLU A 21 10.54 -4.28 -24.82
C GLU A 21 11.45 -5.21 -24.02
N SER A 22 10.83 -5.99 -23.13
CA SER A 22 11.56 -6.96 -22.33
C SER A 22 12.06 -8.12 -23.17
N ARG A 23 13.24 -8.64 -22.84
CA ARG A 23 13.82 -9.86 -23.40
C ARG A 23 13.43 -11.12 -22.63
N ALA A 24 12.48 -10.99 -21.69
CA ALA A 24 12.01 -12.10 -20.87
C ALA A 24 11.53 -13.27 -21.74
N SER A 25 11.96 -14.48 -21.36
CA SER A 25 11.48 -15.73 -21.98
C SER A 25 10.08 -16.11 -21.49
N GLU A 26 9.70 -15.63 -20.29
CA GLU A 26 8.43 -15.93 -19.64
C GLU A 26 7.60 -14.68 -19.50
N TRP A 27 6.29 -14.84 -19.72
CA TRP A 27 5.29 -13.78 -19.63
C TRP A 27 4.10 -14.25 -18.79
N LEU A 28 3.57 -13.37 -17.97
CA LEU A 28 2.39 -13.63 -17.17
C LEU A 28 1.19 -12.90 -17.77
N ASP A 29 0.08 -13.61 -17.94
CA ASP A 29 -1.18 -12.99 -18.36
C ASP A 29 -1.72 -12.06 -17.27
N VAL A 30 -2.07 -10.86 -17.69
CA VAL A 30 -2.85 -9.89 -16.91
C VAL A 30 -4.31 -10.09 -17.27
N THR A 31 -5.10 -10.56 -16.33
CA THR A 31 -6.51 -10.86 -16.56
C THR A 31 -7.40 -9.81 -15.91
N ASN A 32 -8.50 -9.47 -16.57
CA ASN A 32 -9.58 -8.74 -15.94
C ASN A 32 -10.30 -9.67 -14.95
N PRO A 33 -10.25 -9.40 -13.63
CA PRO A 33 -10.82 -10.31 -12.63
C PRO A 33 -12.35 -10.48 -12.73
N ALA A 34 -13.04 -9.52 -13.36
CA ALA A 34 -14.49 -9.56 -13.53
C ALA A 34 -14.92 -10.42 -14.73
N THR A 35 -14.14 -10.47 -15.81
CA THR A 35 -14.51 -11.17 -17.04
C THR A 35 -13.70 -12.44 -17.26
N GLY A 36 -12.53 -12.58 -16.63
CA GLY A 36 -11.57 -13.65 -16.88
C GLY A 36 -10.75 -13.47 -18.18
N GLU A 37 -10.98 -12.39 -18.93
CA GLU A 37 -10.26 -12.12 -20.19
C GLU A 37 -8.82 -11.67 -19.92
N THR A 38 -7.88 -12.15 -20.72
CA THR A 38 -6.52 -11.64 -20.76
C THR A 38 -6.50 -10.28 -21.46
N ILE A 39 -6.11 -9.22 -20.74
CA ILE A 39 -6.07 -7.84 -21.23
C ILE A 39 -4.66 -7.37 -21.60
N ALA A 40 -3.63 -8.01 -21.05
CA ALA A 40 -2.22 -7.73 -21.34
C ALA A 40 -1.33 -8.90 -20.92
N GLN A 41 -0.02 -8.79 -21.20
CA GLN A 41 1.01 -9.70 -20.69
C GLN A 41 2.15 -8.92 -20.06
N THR A 42 2.53 -9.30 -18.84
CA THR A 42 3.66 -8.74 -18.09
C THR A 42 4.89 -9.62 -18.29
N PRO A 43 6.07 -9.03 -18.60
CA PRO A 43 7.30 -9.81 -18.65
C PRO A 43 7.75 -10.24 -17.25
N LEU A 44 8.32 -11.43 -17.13
CA LEU A 44 9.11 -11.83 -15.98
C LEU A 44 10.56 -11.49 -16.26
N SER A 45 10.89 -10.19 -16.18
CA SER A 45 12.22 -9.64 -16.47
C SER A 45 13.30 -10.29 -15.62
N ASP A 46 14.52 -10.29 -16.14
CA ASP A 46 15.69 -10.90 -15.49
C ASP A 46 16.58 -9.87 -14.74
N ALA A 47 17.65 -10.35 -14.15
CA ALA A 47 18.61 -9.52 -13.42
C ALA A 47 19.37 -8.54 -14.34
N ALA A 48 19.53 -8.84 -15.65
CA ALA A 48 20.23 -7.95 -16.58
C ALA A 48 19.37 -6.70 -16.89
N GLU A 49 18.06 -6.85 -17.00
CA GLU A 49 17.13 -5.71 -17.17
C GLU A 49 17.10 -4.84 -15.91
N VAL A 50 17.17 -5.44 -14.72
CA VAL A 50 17.32 -4.71 -13.45
C VAL A 50 18.64 -3.94 -13.43
N ALA A 51 19.76 -4.58 -13.81
CA ALA A 51 21.06 -3.92 -13.87
C ALA A 51 21.04 -2.71 -14.82
N SER A 52 20.42 -2.83 -15.99
CA SER A 52 20.26 -1.71 -16.93
C SER A 52 19.48 -0.54 -16.34
N ALA A 53 18.41 -0.81 -15.55
CA ALA A 53 17.66 0.23 -14.88
C ALA A 53 18.46 0.89 -13.76
N VAL A 54 19.24 0.10 -13.00
CA VAL A 54 20.11 0.62 -11.92
C VAL A 54 21.25 1.46 -12.50
N GLU A 55 21.88 1.03 -13.60
CA GLU A 55 22.91 1.80 -14.30
C GLU A 55 22.37 3.15 -14.79
N ALA A 56 21.18 3.16 -15.40
CA ALA A 56 20.50 4.39 -15.81
C ALA A 56 20.23 5.33 -14.63
N ALA A 57 19.72 4.79 -13.52
CA ALA A 57 19.45 5.54 -12.30
C ALA A 57 20.75 6.08 -11.66
N ALA A 58 21.81 5.28 -11.62
CA ALA A 58 23.11 5.68 -11.09
C ALA A 58 23.77 6.78 -11.94
N ALA A 59 23.65 6.71 -13.26
CA ALA A 59 24.15 7.73 -14.17
C ALA A 59 23.43 9.08 -14.04
N ALA A 60 22.12 9.07 -13.77
CA ALA A 60 21.32 10.28 -13.58
C ALA A 60 21.53 10.93 -12.19
N TYR A 61 21.90 10.16 -11.18
CA TYR A 61 21.96 10.60 -9.79
C TYR A 61 22.89 11.81 -9.53
N PRO A 62 24.13 11.89 -10.07
CA PRO A 62 25.05 13.01 -9.78
C PRO A 62 24.50 14.39 -10.17
N GLU A 63 23.79 14.48 -11.26
CA GLU A 63 23.12 15.72 -11.72
C GLU A 63 21.85 15.98 -10.91
N TRP A 64 21.01 14.96 -10.74
CA TRP A 64 19.73 15.09 -10.06
C TRP A 64 19.89 15.52 -8.60
N ARG A 65 20.86 14.95 -7.87
CA ARG A 65 21.13 15.34 -6.48
C ARG A 65 21.57 16.80 -6.32
N ARG A 66 22.14 17.41 -7.36
CA ARG A 66 22.59 18.79 -7.37
C ARG A 66 21.53 19.77 -7.85
N THR A 67 20.48 19.27 -8.49
CA THR A 67 19.33 20.08 -8.87
C THR A 67 18.73 20.73 -7.62
N PRO A 68 18.52 22.05 -7.60
CA PRO A 68 17.91 22.73 -6.44
C PRO A 68 16.59 22.08 -6.03
N PRO A 69 16.27 21.99 -4.73
CA PRO A 69 15.02 21.37 -4.27
C PRO A 69 13.77 21.96 -4.90
N GLU A 70 13.75 23.28 -5.14
CA GLU A 70 12.63 23.98 -5.81
C GLU A 70 12.46 23.52 -7.27
N ASP A 71 13.56 23.25 -7.98
CA ASP A 71 13.49 22.76 -9.36
C ASP A 71 13.09 21.28 -9.42
N ARG A 72 13.49 20.50 -8.42
CA ARG A 72 13.13 19.06 -8.33
C ARG A 72 11.63 18.82 -8.17
N ILE A 73 10.91 19.74 -7.55
CA ILE A 73 9.47 19.59 -7.33
C ILE A 73 8.63 20.09 -8.50
N GLN A 74 9.19 20.85 -9.47
CA GLN A 74 8.42 21.34 -10.62
C GLN A 74 7.78 20.21 -11.44
N PRO A 75 8.48 19.10 -11.75
CA PRO A 75 7.86 17.94 -12.38
C PRO A 75 6.72 17.33 -11.58
N LEU A 76 6.76 17.43 -10.24
CA LEU A 76 5.70 16.89 -9.37
C LEU A 76 4.43 17.72 -9.42
N PHE A 77 4.52 19.06 -9.47
CA PHE A 77 3.35 19.91 -9.70
C PHE A 77 2.67 19.58 -11.03
N LYS A 78 3.45 19.37 -12.08
CA LYS A 78 2.93 18.97 -13.39
C LYS A 78 2.32 17.56 -13.35
N LEU A 79 2.98 16.62 -12.67
CA LEU A 79 2.45 15.27 -12.47
C LEU A 79 1.11 15.29 -11.74
N LYS A 80 1.00 16.09 -10.67
CA LYS A 80 -0.24 16.26 -9.93
C LYS A 80 -1.38 16.67 -10.85
N GLN A 81 -1.18 17.67 -11.67
CA GLN A 81 -2.19 18.14 -12.64
C GLN A 81 -2.56 17.04 -13.65
N LEU A 82 -1.56 16.36 -14.22
CA LEU A 82 -1.79 15.28 -15.18
C LEU A 82 -2.58 14.11 -14.56
N LEU A 83 -2.30 13.74 -13.31
CA LEU A 83 -3.06 12.70 -12.62
C LEU A 83 -4.52 13.12 -12.37
N GLU A 84 -4.77 14.38 -12.04
CA GLU A 84 -6.14 14.92 -11.90
C GLU A 84 -6.89 14.90 -13.22
N ASP A 85 -6.28 15.41 -14.28
CA ASP A 85 -6.88 15.47 -15.62
C ASP A 85 -7.22 14.06 -16.16
N HIS A 86 -6.47 13.04 -15.75
CA HIS A 86 -6.64 11.65 -16.20
C HIS A 86 -7.22 10.70 -15.13
N ILE A 87 -7.83 11.24 -14.06
CA ILE A 87 -8.32 10.44 -12.94
C ILE A 87 -9.37 9.39 -13.34
N ASP A 88 -10.24 9.74 -14.28
CA ASP A 88 -11.27 8.83 -14.77
C ASP A 88 -10.69 7.73 -15.67
N GLU A 89 -9.74 8.05 -16.53
CA GLU A 89 -9.02 7.08 -17.36
C GLU A 89 -8.27 6.07 -16.49
N LEU A 90 -7.44 6.56 -15.57
CA LEU A 90 -6.68 5.72 -14.66
C LEU A 90 -7.59 4.89 -13.75
N GLY A 91 -8.69 5.47 -13.26
CA GLY A 91 -9.69 4.75 -12.46
C GLY A 91 -10.31 3.57 -13.21
N ARG A 92 -10.59 3.71 -14.51
CA ARG A 92 -11.07 2.61 -15.36
C ARG A 92 -10.01 1.52 -15.54
N ILE A 93 -8.75 1.91 -15.78
CA ILE A 93 -7.63 0.96 -15.90
C ILE A 93 -7.48 0.15 -14.61
N ILE A 94 -7.52 0.83 -13.45
CA ILE A 94 -7.47 0.16 -12.14
C ILE A 94 -8.61 -0.86 -12.02
N THR A 95 -9.84 -0.47 -12.35
CA THR A 95 -10.99 -1.40 -12.28
C THR A 95 -10.81 -2.61 -13.18
N GLN A 96 -10.29 -2.41 -14.38
CA GLN A 96 -10.10 -3.49 -15.36
C GLN A 96 -9.03 -4.49 -14.95
N GLU A 97 -7.90 -4.05 -14.40
CA GLU A 97 -6.82 -4.97 -14.03
C GLU A 97 -6.89 -5.48 -12.59
N ASN A 98 -7.56 -4.76 -11.68
CA ASN A 98 -7.65 -5.12 -10.26
C ASN A 98 -9.02 -5.69 -9.86
N GLY A 99 -10.09 -5.23 -10.48
CA GLY A 99 -11.46 -5.67 -10.21
C GLY A 99 -12.26 -4.80 -9.24
N LYS A 100 -11.64 -3.88 -8.48
CA LYS A 100 -12.37 -2.96 -7.60
C LYS A 100 -13.35 -2.08 -8.38
N THR A 101 -14.31 -1.46 -7.71
CA THR A 101 -15.26 -0.56 -8.36
C THR A 101 -14.58 0.69 -8.91
N PHE A 102 -15.19 1.31 -9.92
CA PHE A 102 -14.65 2.54 -10.50
C PHE A 102 -14.53 3.67 -9.48
N ALA A 103 -15.51 3.78 -8.56
CA ALA A 103 -15.45 4.75 -7.47
C ALA A 103 -14.25 4.51 -6.54
N GLU A 104 -13.95 3.26 -6.20
CA GLU A 104 -12.77 2.89 -5.41
C GLU A 104 -11.47 3.16 -6.16
N GLY A 105 -11.41 2.92 -7.47
CA GLY A 105 -10.27 3.25 -8.31
C GLY A 105 -9.97 4.76 -8.33
N LYS A 106 -11.00 5.59 -8.44
CA LYS A 106 -10.85 7.05 -8.36
C LYS A 106 -10.43 7.52 -6.97
N ALA A 107 -11.03 6.95 -5.91
CA ALA A 107 -10.66 7.27 -4.53
C ALA A 107 -9.19 6.92 -4.22
N GLU A 108 -8.71 5.80 -4.74
CA GLU A 108 -7.31 5.39 -4.66
C GLU A 108 -6.39 6.43 -5.31
N LEU A 109 -6.71 6.88 -6.51
CA LEU A 109 -5.93 7.89 -7.23
C LEU A 109 -5.93 9.24 -6.52
N ARG A 110 -7.05 9.65 -5.92
CA ARG A 110 -7.08 10.87 -5.10
C ARG A 110 -6.06 10.80 -3.97
N ARG A 111 -5.95 9.64 -3.30
CA ARG A 111 -4.92 9.40 -2.26
C ARG A 111 -3.49 9.41 -2.83
N ALA A 112 -3.30 8.94 -4.06
CA ALA A 112 -2.02 9.06 -4.76
C ALA A 112 -1.63 10.52 -5.01
N ILE A 113 -2.58 11.31 -5.52
CA ILE A 113 -2.40 12.73 -5.79
C ILE A 113 -2.02 13.50 -4.52
N GLU A 114 -2.67 13.22 -3.37
CA GLU A 114 -2.33 13.81 -2.08
C GLU A 114 -0.85 13.56 -1.69
N ASN A 115 -0.31 12.38 -1.99
CA ASN A 115 1.10 12.09 -1.75
C ASN A 115 2.03 12.92 -2.66
N VAL A 116 1.64 13.15 -3.91
CA VAL A 116 2.38 14.06 -4.80
C VAL A 116 2.31 15.51 -4.30
N GLU A 117 1.13 15.95 -3.84
CA GLU A 117 0.94 17.29 -3.23
C GLU A 117 1.85 17.49 -2.01
N VAL A 118 1.90 16.51 -1.10
CA VAL A 118 2.78 16.58 0.08
C VAL A 118 4.26 16.59 -0.32
N ALA A 119 4.64 15.81 -1.32
CA ALA A 119 6.01 15.78 -1.82
C ALA A 119 6.46 17.11 -2.45
N CYS A 120 5.53 17.91 -2.99
CA CYS A 120 5.84 19.28 -3.44
C CYS A 120 6.28 20.20 -2.27
N GLY A 121 5.95 19.85 -1.01
CA GLY A 121 6.41 20.57 0.19
C GLY A 121 7.77 20.11 0.73
N ILE A 122 8.43 19.15 0.10
CA ILE A 122 9.70 18.57 0.59
C ILE A 122 10.82 19.59 0.76
N PRO A 123 10.97 20.65 -0.03
CA PRO A 123 11.99 21.66 0.23
C PRO A 123 11.98 22.19 1.68
N MET A 124 10.79 22.39 2.25
CA MET A 124 10.65 22.79 3.65
C MET A 124 10.99 21.67 4.64
N MET A 125 10.68 20.42 4.31
CA MET A 125 10.94 19.25 5.17
C MET A 125 12.40 18.79 5.14
N MET A 126 13.15 19.15 4.09
CA MET A 126 14.58 18.82 3.96
C MET A 126 15.49 19.81 4.71
N GLN A 127 14.94 20.88 5.27
CA GLN A 127 15.74 21.79 6.05
C GLN A 127 16.43 21.05 7.21
N GLY A 128 17.68 21.41 7.44
CA GLY A 128 18.44 20.98 8.60
C GLY A 128 18.31 21.96 9.77
N TYR A 129 19.29 21.92 10.64
CA TYR A 129 19.41 22.87 11.74
C TYR A 129 20.88 23.23 11.96
N ASN A 130 21.13 24.35 12.61
CA ASN A 130 22.47 24.81 12.97
C ASN A 130 22.46 25.37 14.37
N LEU A 131 23.63 25.41 14.96
CA LEU A 131 23.92 26.08 16.25
C LEU A 131 25.27 26.77 16.15
N GLU A 132 25.25 28.07 16.34
CA GLU A 132 26.46 28.90 16.40
C GLU A 132 27.12 28.78 17.79
N ASP A 133 28.45 28.86 17.84
CA ASP A 133 29.25 28.81 19.05
C ASP A 133 28.90 27.65 20.00
N VAL A 134 28.72 26.42 19.45
CA VAL A 134 28.59 25.20 20.30
C VAL A 134 29.76 25.04 21.26
N ALA A 135 30.94 25.56 20.87
CA ALA A 135 32.07 25.90 21.68
C ALA A 135 32.66 27.19 21.08
N ARG A 136 33.48 27.92 21.84
CA ARG A 136 34.01 29.22 21.42
C ARG A 136 34.67 29.18 20.04
N GLY A 137 34.02 29.81 19.03
CA GLY A 137 34.45 29.87 17.63
C GLY A 137 34.27 28.56 16.87
N ILE A 138 33.34 27.70 17.30
CA ILE A 138 32.97 26.46 16.62
C ILE A 138 31.46 26.47 16.36
N ASP A 139 31.09 26.31 15.08
CA ASP A 139 29.70 26.19 14.63
C ASP A 139 29.41 24.76 14.20
N GLU A 140 28.19 24.32 14.40
CA GLU A 140 27.71 23.02 13.89
C GLU A 140 26.47 23.18 13.02
N ILE A 141 26.46 22.46 11.90
CA ILE A 141 25.37 22.47 10.92
C ILE A 141 25.00 21.03 10.58
N MET A 142 23.71 20.68 10.63
CA MET A 142 23.20 19.43 10.10
C MET A 142 22.48 19.70 8.78
N ILE A 143 22.90 18.99 7.74
CA ILE A 143 22.28 19.01 6.41
C ILE A 143 21.78 17.62 6.03
N ARG A 144 20.71 17.58 5.20
CA ARG A 144 20.16 16.33 4.63
C ARG A 144 20.67 16.14 3.21
N GLN A 145 21.09 14.92 2.90
CA GLN A 145 21.53 14.54 1.55
C GLN A 145 20.79 13.28 1.08
N PRO A 146 20.48 13.15 -0.24
CA PRO A 146 19.86 11.94 -0.77
C PRO A 146 20.78 10.73 -0.67
N LEU A 147 20.18 9.54 -0.57
CA LEU A 147 20.87 8.26 -0.46
C LEU A 147 21.58 7.82 -1.75
N GLY A 148 20.91 8.01 -2.90
CA GLY A 148 21.35 7.50 -4.19
C GLY A 148 20.25 6.85 -5.00
N VAL A 149 20.50 5.67 -5.56
CA VAL A 149 19.49 4.86 -6.23
C VAL A 149 18.64 4.15 -5.17
N VAL A 150 17.33 4.33 -5.24
CA VAL A 150 16.37 3.66 -4.34
C VAL A 150 15.31 2.93 -5.16
N ALA A 151 14.72 1.88 -4.58
CA ALA A 151 13.71 1.10 -5.28
C ALA A 151 12.46 0.88 -4.42
N ALA A 152 11.31 0.72 -5.08
CA ALA A 152 10.08 0.29 -4.45
C ALA A 152 9.49 -0.94 -5.14
N ILE A 153 8.96 -1.85 -4.32
CA ILE A 153 8.29 -3.08 -4.73
C ILE A 153 6.87 -2.98 -4.19
N THR A 154 5.88 -2.92 -5.08
CA THR A 154 4.50 -2.59 -4.73
C THR A 154 3.52 -3.73 -5.03
N PRO A 155 2.43 -3.85 -4.24
CA PRO A 155 1.47 -4.93 -4.34
C PRO A 155 0.39 -4.66 -5.40
N PHE A 156 -0.49 -5.63 -5.59
CA PHE A 156 -1.56 -5.54 -6.59
C PHE A 156 -2.80 -4.77 -6.13
N ASN A 157 -3.04 -4.68 -4.82
CA ASN A 157 -4.34 -4.24 -4.30
C ASN A 157 -4.61 -2.72 -4.41
N PHE A 158 -3.55 -1.92 -4.52
CA PHE A 158 -3.63 -0.48 -4.77
C PHE A 158 -2.55 -0.06 -5.80
N PRO A 159 -2.72 -0.45 -7.07
CA PRO A 159 -1.71 -0.20 -8.11
C PRO A 159 -1.50 1.28 -8.42
N GLY A 160 -2.51 2.13 -8.21
CA GLY A 160 -2.45 3.56 -8.44
C GLY A 160 -1.95 4.36 -7.24
N MET A 161 -2.08 3.84 -6.00
CA MET A 161 -1.78 4.61 -4.80
C MET A 161 -0.39 4.28 -4.22
N ILE A 162 -0.10 3.01 -3.98
CA ILE A 162 1.10 2.62 -3.21
C ILE A 162 2.41 3.03 -3.89
N PRO A 163 2.59 2.98 -5.22
CA PRO A 163 3.78 3.54 -5.86
C PRO A 163 4.04 5.00 -5.51
N PHE A 164 2.99 5.79 -5.32
CA PHE A 164 3.09 7.21 -4.96
C PHE A 164 3.34 7.47 -3.46
N TRP A 165 3.28 6.46 -2.61
CA TRP A 165 3.80 6.56 -1.24
C TRP A 165 5.32 6.72 -1.20
N PHE A 166 6.00 6.37 -2.29
CA PHE A 166 7.46 6.28 -2.34
C PHE A 166 8.07 7.18 -3.43
N LEU A 167 7.60 7.05 -4.67
CA LEU A 167 8.18 7.71 -5.84
C LEU A 167 8.33 9.24 -5.66
N PRO A 168 7.27 10.01 -5.34
CA PRO A 168 7.38 11.46 -5.30
C PRO A 168 8.31 11.93 -4.17
N TYR A 169 8.28 11.27 -3.02
CA TYR A 169 9.18 11.60 -1.91
C TYR A 169 10.65 11.30 -2.25
N ALA A 170 10.92 10.14 -2.84
CA ALA A 170 12.27 9.74 -3.21
C ALA A 170 12.91 10.75 -4.18
N ILE A 171 12.20 11.11 -5.26
CA ILE A 171 12.76 12.02 -6.27
C ILE A 171 12.84 13.46 -5.78
N ALA A 172 11.87 13.96 -5.01
CA ALA A 172 11.92 15.30 -4.42
C ALA A 172 13.08 15.44 -3.42
N CYS A 173 13.41 14.39 -2.67
CA CYS A 173 14.60 14.34 -1.82
C CYS A 173 15.91 14.31 -2.62
N GLY A 174 15.88 14.09 -3.95
CA GLY A 174 17.06 14.08 -4.82
C GLY A 174 17.63 12.68 -5.10
N ASN A 175 16.89 11.62 -4.80
CA ASN A 175 17.23 10.25 -5.19
C ASN A 175 16.77 9.95 -6.60
N THR A 176 17.38 8.94 -7.23
CA THR A 176 16.83 8.30 -8.42
C THR A 176 16.05 7.04 -8.00
N PHE A 177 15.02 6.70 -8.77
CA PHE A 177 13.99 5.76 -8.33
C PHE A 177 13.72 4.65 -9.34
N ILE A 178 13.58 3.42 -8.85
CA ILE A 178 13.19 2.25 -9.63
C ILE A 178 11.91 1.68 -9.04
N LEU A 179 10.87 1.57 -9.85
CA LEU A 179 9.61 0.93 -9.47
C LEU A 179 9.55 -0.50 -10.00
N LYS A 180 9.23 -1.45 -9.14
CA LYS A 180 8.76 -2.78 -9.50
C LYS A 180 7.28 -2.89 -9.09
N PRO A 181 6.32 -2.68 -10.01
CA PRO A 181 4.90 -2.86 -9.72
C PRO A 181 4.57 -4.36 -9.59
N SER A 182 3.37 -4.69 -9.08
CA SER A 182 2.91 -6.07 -9.13
C SER A 182 2.73 -6.52 -10.58
N GLU A 183 3.22 -7.70 -10.89
CA GLU A 183 3.08 -8.36 -12.19
C GLU A 183 1.62 -8.63 -12.58
N ARG A 184 0.69 -8.56 -11.64
CA ARG A 184 -0.75 -8.76 -11.86
C ARG A 184 -1.47 -7.52 -12.36
N VAL A 185 -0.94 -6.33 -12.08
CA VAL A 185 -1.59 -5.03 -12.32
C VAL A 185 -0.58 -3.98 -12.84
N PRO A 186 0.05 -4.22 -14.00
CA PRO A 186 1.09 -3.34 -14.53
C PRO A 186 0.53 -2.14 -15.30
N LEU A 187 -0.73 -2.19 -15.74
CA LEU A 187 -1.27 -1.22 -16.71
C LEU A 187 -1.44 0.18 -16.12
N THR A 188 -1.86 0.27 -14.86
CA THR A 188 -1.98 1.55 -14.14
C THR A 188 -0.63 2.26 -14.10
N MET A 189 0.44 1.56 -13.71
CA MET A 189 1.76 2.18 -13.65
C MET A 189 2.36 2.43 -15.03
N ARG A 190 2.10 1.60 -16.02
CA ARG A 190 2.45 1.92 -17.40
C ARG A 190 1.86 3.27 -17.79
N ARG A 191 0.56 3.47 -17.60
CA ARG A 191 -0.12 4.72 -17.96
C ARG A 191 0.39 5.92 -17.12
N ALA A 192 0.60 5.73 -15.82
CA ALA A 192 1.17 6.77 -14.96
C ALA A 192 2.57 7.21 -15.41
N PHE A 193 3.42 6.29 -15.89
CA PHE A 193 4.73 6.62 -16.43
C PHE A 193 4.65 7.32 -17.80
N GLU A 194 3.65 7.04 -18.64
CA GLU A 194 3.36 7.82 -19.85
C GLU A 194 2.99 9.29 -19.52
N LEU A 195 2.36 9.53 -18.37
CA LEU A 195 2.12 10.88 -17.86
C LEU A 195 3.39 11.48 -17.25
N LEU A 196 4.21 10.71 -16.55
CA LEU A 196 5.52 11.13 -16.03
C LEU A 196 6.47 11.62 -17.15
N GLU A 197 6.48 10.99 -18.32
CA GLU A 197 7.28 11.45 -19.47
C GLU A 197 6.97 12.91 -19.84
N GLN A 198 5.72 13.36 -19.66
CA GLN A 198 5.29 14.71 -20.01
C GLN A 198 5.70 15.76 -18.97
N THR A 199 6.22 15.35 -17.81
CA THR A 199 6.57 16.28 -16.73
C THR A 199 7.90 17.02 -16.94
N GLY A 200 8.77 16.48 -17.78
CA GLY A 200 10.10 17.01 -18.00
C GLY A 200 11.16 16.46 -17.03
N LEU A 201 10.86 15.40 -16.29
CA LEU A 201 11.86 14.70 -15.47
C LEU A 201 13.04 14.26 -16.32
N PRO A 202 14.29 14.46 -15.88
CA PRO A 202 15.48 13.98 -16.61
C PRO A 202 15.47 12.46 -16.77
N LYS A 203 16.02 11.99 -17.89
CA LYS A 203 16.15 10.56 -18.19
C LYS A 203 16.94 9.85 -17.08
N GLY A 204 16.48 8.67 -16.69
CA GLY A 204 17.11 7.85 -15.66
C GLY A 204 16.72 8.21 -14.22
N VAL A 205 16.13 9.38 -13.97
CA VAL A 205 15.65 9.75 -12.60
C VAL A 205 14.59 8.77 -12.10
N VAL A 206 13.67 8.35 -12.98
CA VAL A 206 12.68 7.31 -12.70
C VAL A 206 12.78 6.18 -13.70
N ASN A 207 12.67 4.93 -13.22
CA ASN A 207 12.69 3.73 -14.05
C ASN A 207 11.60 2.77 -13.55
N LEU A 208 11.09 1.91 -14.43
CA LEU A 208 10.11 0.88 -14.11
C LEU A 208 10.57 -0.44 -14.71
N VAL A 209 10.66 -1.48 -13.88
CA VAL A 209 11.00 -2.84 -14.30
C VAL A 209 9.87 -3.77 -13.84
N ASN A 210 9.19 -4.36 -14.80
CA ASN A 210 8.17 -5.38 -14.55
C ASN A 210 8.84 -6.72 -14.25
N GLY A 211 8.19 -7.57 -13.46
CA GLY A 211 8.71 -8.90 -13.20
C GLY A 211 8.27 -9.47 -11.87
N GLY A 212 8.70 -10.69 -11.60
CA GLY A 212 8.41 -11.48 -10.42
C GLY A 212 9.50 -11.43 -9.35
N LYS A 213 9.70 -12.57 -8.70
CA LYS A 213 10.67 -12.78 -7.60
C LYS A 213 12.12 -12.46 -8.01
N ASP A 214 12.50 -12.73 -9.25
CA ASP A 214 13.89 -12.55 -9.70
C ASP A 214 14.24 -11.07 -9.78
N VAL A 215 13.33 -10.21 -10.25
CA VAL A 215 13.50 -8.75 -10.20
C VAL A 215 13.61 -8.25 -8.77
N VAL A 216 12.79 -8.78 -7.84
CA VAL A 216 12.86 -8.45 -6.41
C VAL A 216 14.25 -8.78 -5.87
N ASN A 217 14.72 -10.00 -6.07
CA ASN A 217 16.02 -10.44 -5.57
C ASN A 217 17.18 -9.66 -6.22
N ALA A 218 17.11 -9.38 -7.52
CA ALA A 218 18.11 -8.59 -8.21
C ALA A 218 18.23 -7.16 -7.65
N LEU A 219 17.10 -6.49 -7.32
CA LEU A 219 17.12 -5.18 -6.66
C LEU A 219 17.71 -5.25 -5.24
N LEU A 220 17.38 -6.32 -4.50
CA LEU A 220 17.90 -6.53 -3.14
C LEU A 220 19.42 -6.80 -3.13
N ASP A 221 19.94 -7.45 -4.15
CA ASP A 221 21.36 -7.83 -4.25
C ASP A 221 22.22 -6.75 -4.92
N HIS A 222 21.66 -5.89 -5.75
CA HIS A 222 22.44 -4.95 -6.55
C HIS A 222 23.17 -3.91 -5.67
N PRO A 223 24.51 -3.79 -5.73
CA PRO A 223 25.29 -2.99 -4.77
C PRO A 223 25.00 -1.48 -4.82
N GLN A 224 24.54 -0.95 -5.95
CA GLN A 224 24.23 0.47 -6.09
C GLN A 224 22.83 0.86 -5.59
N VAL A 225 21.93 -0.09 -5.34
CA VAL A 225 20.62 0.18 -4.70
C VAL A 225 20.85 0.39 -3.21
N ARG A 226 20.49 1.57 -2.70
CA ARG A 226 20.77 2.02 -1.33
C ARG A 226 19.61 1.77 -0.37
N ALA A 227 18.38 1.81 -0.86
CA ALA A 227 17.19 1.63 -0.04
C ALA A 227 16.08 0.92 -0.80
N ILE A 228 15.27 0.16 -0.05
CA ILE A 228 14.11 -0.59 -0.55
C ILE A 228 12.88 -0.20 0.25
N SER A 229 11.82 0.18 -0.47
CA SER A 229 10.46 0.32 0.08
C SER A 229 9.61 -0.85 -0.42
N PHE A 230 8.91 -1.51 0.46
CA PHE A 230 8.12 -2.71 0.15
C PHE A 230 6.75 -2.67 0.80
N VAL A 231 5.74 -3.10 0.06
CA VAL A 231 4.42 -3.43 0.60
C VAL A 231 3.96 -4.77 0.02
N GLY A 232 3.54 -5.70 0.86
CA GLY A 232 3.06 -7.01 0.43
C GLY A 232 2.77 -7.95 1.60
N SER A 233 2.75 -9.26 1.36
CA SER A 233 2.49 -10.24 2.43
C SER A 233 3.63 -10.32 3.44
N THR A 234 3.32 -10.65 4.70
CA THR A 234 4.31 -10.75 5.78
C THR A 234 5.50 -11.67 5.49
N PRO A 235 5.33 -12.88 4.91
CA PRO A 235 6.49 -13.72 4.58
C PRO A 235 7.44 -13.06 3.58
N VAL A 236 6.91 -12.32 2.59
CA VAL A 236 7.73 -11.61 1.61
C VAL A 236 8.35 -10.36 2.24
N ALA A 237 7.62 -9.63 3.09
CA ALA A 237 8.16 -8.49 3.85
C ALA A 237 9.37 -8.88 4.71
N ARG A 238 9.29 -10.00 5.43
CA ARG A 238 10.41 -10.57 6.19
C ARG A 238 11.59 -10.91 5.31
N HIS A 239 11.35 -11.57 4.16
CA HIS A 239 12.40 -11.90 3.19
C HIS A 239 13.10 -10.65 2.66
N VAL A 240 12.32 -9.65 2.23
CA VAL A 240 12.85 -8.39 1.69
C VAL A 240 13.66 -7.65 2.76
N TYR A 241 13.12 -7.52 3.96
CA TYR A 241 13.81 -6.85 5.06
C TYR A 241 15.13 -7.53 5.44
N ALA A 242 15.10 -8.85 5.63
CA ALA A 242 16.28 -9.63 5.99
C ALA A 242 17.37 -9.55 4.91
N ARG A 243 16.99 -9.70 3.62
CA ARG A 243 17.95 -9.67 2.51
C ARG A 243 18.51 -8.27 2.24
N ALA A 244 17.67 -7.23 2.36
CA ALA A 244 18.13 -5.85 2.28
C ALA A 244 19.14 -5.54 3.40
N GLY A 245 18.84 -5.93 4.65
CA GLY A 245 19.74 -5.75 5.79
C GLY A 245 21.06 -6.49 5.62
N ALA A 246 21.04 -7.74 5.12
CA ALA A 246 22.25 -8.52 4.84
C ALA A 246 23.16 -7.84 3.78
N ASN A 247 22.57 -7.07 2.87
CA ASN A 247 23.30 -6.29 1.85
C ASN A 247 23.55 -4.83 2.26
N GLY A 248 23.37 -4.47 3.55
CA GLY A 248 23.62 -3.13 4.07
C GLY A 248 22.70 -2.04 3.51
N LYS A 249 21.52 -2.41 3.02
CA LYS A 249 20.53 -1.49 2.47
C LYS A 249 19.56 -1.04 3.56
N ARG A 250 19.09 0.20 3.45
CA ARG A 250 17.97 0.69 4.23
C ARG A 250 16.68 0.04 3.71
N ALA A 251 15.79 -0.39 4.60
CA ALA A 251 14.52 -1.01 4.22
C ALA A 251 13.36 -0.54 5.09
N GLN A 252 12.21 -0.34 4.46
CA GLN A 252 10.90 -0.18 5.08
C GLN A 252 9.94 -1.17 4.40
N CYS A 253 9.42 -2.13 5.16
CA CYS A 253 8.65 -3.24 4.61
C CYS A 253 7.32 -3.36 5.35
N GLN A 254 6.23 -2.99 4.68
CA GLN A 254 4.88 -3.17 5.19
C GLN A 254 4.41 -4.58 4.86
N GLY A 255 4.01 -5.32 5.90
CA GLY A 255 3.54 -6.69 5.84
C GLY A 255 2.02 -6.80 5.79
N GLY A 256 1.53 -8.00 6.13
CA GLY A 256 0.11 -8.31 6.26
C GLY A 256 -0.54 -7.71 7.50
N ALA A 257 -1.82 -7.99 7.66
CA ALA A 257 -2.63 -7.46 8.74
C ALA A 257 -3.74 -8.42 9.17
N LYS A 258 -4.17 -8.31 10.41
CA LYS A 258 -5.42 -8.84 10.92
C LYS A 258 -6.08 -7.75 11.74
N ASN A 259 -6.87 -6.92 11.08
CA ASN A 259 -7.39 -5.70 11.72
C ASN A 259 -8.65 -5.97 12.51
N HIS A 260 -8.66 -5.52 13.75
CA HIS A 260 -9.74 -5.68 14.68
C HIS A 260 -10.52 -4.37 14.85
N VAL A 261 -11.83 -4.50 14.99
CA VAL A 261 -12.70 -3.41 15.47
C VAL A 261 -13.45 -3.86 16.70
N ILE A 262 -13.45 -3.03 17.73
CA ILE A 262 -14.27 -3.25 18.94
C ILE A 262 -15.55 -2.43 18.80
N VAL A 263 -16.69 -3.05 19.10
CA VAL A 263 -18.00 -2.38 19.12
C VAL A 263 -18.55 -2.45 20.53
N LEU A 264 -18.62 -1.29 21.22
CA LEU A 264 -19.18 -1.20 22.56
C LEU A 264 -20.70 -1.04 22.53
N PRO A 265 -21.41 -1.36 23.64
CA PRO A 265 -22.90 -1.25 23.72
C PRO A 265 -23.44 0.17 23.49
N ASP A 266 -22.64 1.20 23.78
CA ASP A 266 -22.96 2.61 23.60
C ASP A 266 -22.66 3.16 22.20
N ALA A 267 -22.18 2.33 21.28
CA ALA A 267 -21.92 2.73 19.90
C ALA A 267 -23.23 3.07 19.16
N ASP A 268 -23.14 4.03 18.24
CA ASP A 268 -24.18 4.19 17.22
C ASP A 268 -24.15 2.98 16.28
N MET A 269 -25.08 2.03 16.50
CA MET A 269 -25.09 0.75 15.79
C MET A 269 -25.35 0.90 14.29
N ALA A 270 -26.15 1.86 13.87
CA ALA A 270 -26.42 2.09 12.45
C ALA A 270 -25.15 2.59 11.74
N MET A 271 -24.48 3.58 12.31
CA MET A 271 -23.21 4.10 11.82
C MET A 271 -22.11 3.02 11.85
N ALA A 272 -21.98 2.28 12.95
CA ALA A 272 -20.99 1.21 13.11
C ALA A 272 -21.18 0.11 12.05
N THR A 273 -22.42 -0.35 11.84
CA THR A 273 -22.76 -1.37 10.84
C THR A 273 -22.36 -0.92 9.44
N GLN A 274 -22.75 0.28 9.02
CA GLN A 274 -22.45 0.79 7.69
C GLN A 274 -20.94 0.91 7.49
N ILE A 275 -20.22 1.56 8.39
CA ILE A 275 -18.79 1.82 8.28
C ILE A 275 -17.99 0.51 8.32
N ILE A 276 -18.35 -0.45 9.18
CA ILE A 276 -17.66 -1.74 9.26
C ILE A 276 -17.94 -2.57 8.01
N SER A 277 -19.15 -2.57 7.48
CA SER A 277 -19.49 -3.23 6.22
C SER A 277 -18.65 -2.68 5.06
N ASP A 278 -18.59 -1.36 4.91
CA ASP A 278 -17.79 -0.70 3.86
C ASP A 278 -16.30 -0.99 4.02
N SER A 279 -15.81 -1.10 5.26
CA SER A 279 -14.41 -1.46 5.53
C SER A 279 -14.11 -2.92 5.19
N ALA A 280 -14.94 -3.86 5.65
CA ALA A 280 -14.70 -5.28 5.52
C ALA A 280 -14.83 -5.78 4.08
N PHE A 281 -15.77 -5.21 3.32
CA PHE A 281 -16.13 -5.72 1.98
C PHE A 281 -15.66 -4.83 0.83
N GLY A 282 -15.32 -3.57 1.06
CA GLY A 282 -14.73 -2.71 0.05
C GLY A 282 -13.47 -3.31 -0.57
N CYS A 283 -13.25 -3.13 -1.88
CA CYS A 283 -12.23 -3.80 -2.68
C CYS A 283 -12.23 -5.34 -2.50
N ALA A 284 -13.41 -5.95 -2.28
CA ALA A 284 -13.57 -7.38 -1.95
C ALA A 284 -12.68 -7.83 -0.76
N GLY A 285 -12.53 -6.97 0.27
CA GLY A 285 -11.71 -7.25 1.45
C GLY A 285 -10.19 -7.23 1.19
N GLN A 286 -9.73 -6.86 0.01
CA GLN A 286 -8.31 -6.85 -0.37
C GLN A 286 -7.60 -5.53 0.01
N ARG A 287 -7.83 -5.06 1.22
CA ARG A 287 -7.21 -3.85 1.80
C ARG A 287 -6.37 -4.21 3.02
N CYS A 288 -5.18 -3.64 3.12
CA CYS A 288 -4.33 -3.81 4.31
C CYS A 288 -4.97 -3.22 5.59
N LEU A 289 -5.91 -2.28 5.46
CA LEU A 289 -6.67 -1.68 6.56
C LEU A 289 -8.14 -2.15 6.60
N ALA A 290 -8.54 -3.19 5.85
CA ALA A 290 -9.88 -3.75 5.96
C ALA A 290 -10.11 -4.35 7.35
N VAL A 291 -11.26 -4.06 7.94
CA VAL A 291 -11.70 -4.78 9.15
C VAL A 291 -11.90 -6.25 8.80
N SER A 292 -11.22 -7.13 9.49
CA SER A 292 -11.30 -8.59 9.31
C SER A 292 -11.91 -9.31 10.50
N VAL A 293 -11.89 -8.69 11.67
CA VAL A 293 -12.53 -9.18 12.90
C VAL A 293 -13.28 -8.06 13.58
N ALA A 294 -14.57 -8.28 13.90
CA ALA A 294 -15.35 -7.40 14.75
C ALA A 294 -15.54 -8.07 16.13
N VAL A 295 -15.05 -7.42 17.17
CA VAL A 295 -15.17 -7.85 18.56
C VAL A 295 -16.30 -7.05 19.20
N THR A 296 -17.44 -7.70 19.44
CA THR A 296 -18.58 -7.06 20.14
C THR A 296 -18.48 -7.27 21.63
N VAL A 297 -18.75 -6.22 22.40
CA VAL A 297 -18.69 -6.28 23.87
C VAL A 297 -20.10 -6.33 24.45
N GLY A 298 -20.36 -7.33 25.28
CA GLY A 298 -21.62 -7.47 26.02
C GLY A 298 -22.87 -7.41 25.12
N GLU A 299 -23.82 -6.55 25.42
CA GLU A 299 -25.10 -6.45 24.70
C GLU A 299 -25.00 -5.97 23.26
N ALA A 300 -23.84 -5.40 22.83
CA ALA A 300 -23.61 -5.00 21.45
C ALA A 300 -23.75 -6.18 20.46
N GLN A 301 -23.44 -7.39 20.92
CA GLN A 301 -23.48 -8.61 20.11
C GLN A 301 -24.82 -8.80 19.38
N LYS A 302 -25.93 -8.70 20.10
CA LYS A 302 -27.26 -9.05 19.57
C LYS A 302 -27.65 -8.16 18.39
N THR A 303 -27.50 -6.85 18.57
CA THR A 303 -27.89 -5.87 17.56
C THR A 303 -26.93 -5.84 16.39
N PHE A 304 -25.62 -5.83 16.68
CA PHE A 304 -24.59 -5.71 15.63
C PHE A 304 -24.57 -6.93 14.71
N ARG A 305 -24.65 -8.16 15.26
CA ARG A 305 -24.64 -9.39 14.46
C ARG A 305 -25.70 -9.41 13.38
N ASP A 306 -26.94 -9.10 13.74
CA ASP A 306 -28.06 -9.16 12.80
C ASP A 306 -27.94 -8.03 11.76
N SER A 307 -27.62 -6.81 12.20
CA SER A 307 -27.47 -5.64 11.31
C SER A 307 -26.33 -5.80 10.30
N ILE A 308 -25.16 -6.29 10.74
CA ILE A 308 -24.01 -6.47 9.82
C ILE A 308 -24.25 -7.62 8.82
N THR A 309 -24.99 -8.67 9.25
CA THR A 309 -25.35 -9.76 8.36
C THR A 309 -26.31 -9.29 7.27
N GLU A 310 -27.32 -8.49 7.64
CA GLU A 310 -28.26 -7.89 6.70
C GLU A 310 -27.54 -6.92 5.73
N ALA A 311 -26.71 -6.02 6.25
CA ALA A 311 -25.94 -5.07 5.43
C ALA A 311 -25.06 -5.80 4.41
N ALA A 312 -24.34 -6.84 4.83
CA ALA A 312 -23.49 -7.64 3.98
C ALA A 312 -24.28 -8.42 2.91
N ALA A 313 -25.44 -8.97 3.26
CA ALA A 313 -26.29 -9.72 2.33
C ALA A 313 -26.86 -8.83 1.20
N ASN A 314 -27.07 -7.55 1.47
CA ASN A 314 -27.64 -6.59 0.53
C ASN A 314 -26.60 -5.94 -0.40
N LEU A 315 -25.30 -6.22 -0.25
CA LEU A 315 -24.26 -5.67 -1.13
C LEU A 315 -24.41 -6.17 -2.57
N ARG A 316 -24.42 -5.23 -3.50
CA ARG A 316 -24.48 -5.55 -4.94
C ARG A 316 -23.09 -5.89 -5.44
N VAL A 317 -22.88 -7.18 -5.75
CA VAL A 317 -21.62 -7.72 -6.26
C VAL A 317 -21.69 -7.82 -7.77
N GLY A 318 -20.66 -7.35 -8.47
CA GLY A 318 -20.62 -7.38 -9.94
C GLY A 318 -19.34 -6.77 -10.52
N ASN A 319 -19.34 -6.53 -11.83
CA ASN A 319 -18.25 -5.82 -12.48
C ASN A 319 -18.18 -4.38 -11.97
N GLY A 320 -17.03 -3.95 -11.50
CA GLY A 320 -16.83 -2.62 -10.91
C GLY A 320 -17.08 -1.44 -11.84
N LEU A 321 -17.22 -1.68 -13.14
CA LEU A 321 -17.63 -0.67 -14.13
C LEU A 321 -19.15 -0.58 -14.32
N ASP A 322 -19.93 -1.53 -13.79
CA ASP A 322 -21.38 -1.51 -13.92
C ASP A 322 -21.99 -0.57 -12.86
N GLU A 323 -23.07 0.11 -13.24
CA GLU A 323 -23.75 1.06 -12.37
C GLU A 323 -24.32 0.40 -11.11
N GLY A 324 -24.06 0.99 -9.99
CA GLY A 324 -24.60 0.57 -8.68
C GLY A 324 -23.93 -0.66 -8.08
N VAL A 325 -22.90 -1.21 -8.69
CA VAL A 325 -22.04 -2.24 -8.06
C VAL A 325 -21.27 -1.65 -6.89
N GLN A 326 -21.26 -2.35 -5.76
CA GLN A 326 -20.63 -1.93 -4.51
C GLN A 326 -19.39 -2.77 -4.17
N MET A 327 -19.29 -3.98 -4.71
CA MET A 327 -18.15 -4.87 -4.49
C MET A 327 -17.79 -5.61 -5.78
N GLY A 328 -16.52 -5.53 -6.18
CA GLY A 328 -15.97 -6.26 -7.31
C GLY A 328 -15.47 -7.67 -6.95
N PRO A 329 -14.79 -8.37 -7.88
CA PRO A 329 -14.19 -9.69 -7.66
C PRO A 329 -12.88 -9.62 -6.89
N VAL A 330 -12.39 -10.78 -6.41
CA VAL A 330 -10.99 -10.93 -5.97
C VAL A 330 -10.07 -11.09 -7.17
N ILE A 331 -8.78 -10.80 -7.00
CA ILE A 331 -7.80 -10.60 -8.08
C ILE A 331 -7.58 -11.83 -8.98
N THR A 332 -7.56 -13.04 -8.44
CA THR A 332 -7.25 -14.26 -9.19
C THR A 332 -8.14 -15.44 -8.78
N PRO A 333 -8.28 -16.47 -9.65
CA PRO A 333 -8.93 -17.73 -9.27
C PRO A 333 -8.26 -18.41 -8.06
N GLN A 334 -6.93 -18.31 -7.94
CA GLN A 334 -6.18 -18.87 -6.82
C GLN A 334 -6.51 -18.15 -5.51
N SER A 335 -6.65 -16.80 -5.57
CA SER A 335 -7.10 -16.02 -4.41
C SER A 335 -8.50 -16.42 -3.97
N LYS A 336 -9.43 -16.60 -4.91
CA LYS A 336 -10.78 -17.08 -4.65
C LYS A 336 -10.76 -18.44 -3.96
N SER A 337 -10.06 -19.42 -4.53
CA SER A 337 -9.97 -20.78 -3.96
C SER A 337 -9.34 -20.78 -2.56
N ARG A 338 -8.32 -19.94 -2.34
CA ARG A 338 -7.69 -19.79 -1.01
C ARG A 338 -8.68 -19.25 0.02
N VAL A 339 -9.43 -18.20 -0.33
CA VAL A 339 -10.42 -17.59 0.58
C VAL A 339 -11.54 -18.59 0.89
N GLU A 340 -12.07 -19.31 -0.11
CA GLU A 340 -13.09 -20.33 0.08
C GLU A 340 -12.61 -21.48 0.98
N SER A 341 -11.35 -21.89 0.85
CA SER A 341 -10.71 -22.89 1.72
C SER A 341 -10.59 -22.39 3.16
N LEU A 342 -10.20 -21.15 3.37
CA LEU A 342 -10.11 -20.55 4.70
C LEU A 342 -11.49 -20.46 5.38
N ILE A 343 -12.54 -20.08 4.66
CA ILE A 343 -13.91 -20.10 5.17
C ILE A 343 -14.30 -21.51 5.62
N ALA A 344 -13.98 -22.54 4.80
CA ALA A 344 -14.24 -23.94 5.18
C ALA A 344 -13.45 -24.37 6.43
N THR A 345 -12.21 -23.92 6.56
CA THR A 345 -11.38 -24.16 7.74
C THR A 345 -12.00 -23.54 9.00
N GLY A 346 -12.42 -22.28 8.95
CA GLY A 346 -13.06 -21.60 10.06
C GLY A 346 -14.33 -22.30 10.54
N ALA A 347 -15.18 -22.71 9.59
CA ALA A 347 -16.39 -23.49 9.89
C ALA A 347 -16.06 -24.84 10.56
N LYS A 348 -15.04 -25.53 10.07
CA LYS A 348 -14.55 -26.79 10.68
C LYS A 348 -13.99 -26.59 12.11
N GLN A 349 -13.40 -25.45 12.37
CA GLN A 349 -12.81 -25.11 13.66
C GLN A 349 -13.82 -24.53 14.66
N GLY A 350 -15.11 -24.48 14.29
CA GLY A 350 -16.20 -24.14 15.19
C GLY A 350 -16.86 -22.79 14.94
N ALA A 351 -16.40 -22.00 13.99
CA ALA A 351 -17.10 -20.76 13.61
C ALA A 351 -18.45 -21.08 12.94
N ARG A 352 -19.47 -20.34 13.31
CA ARG A 352 -20.81 -20.43 12.72
C ARG A 352 -20.90 -19.56 11.47
N VAL A 353 -21.25 -20.15 10.33
CA VAL A 353 -21.42 -19.40 9.09
C VAL A 353 -22.83 -18.76 9.08
N LEU A 354 -22.90 -17.44 9.26
CA LEU A 354 -24.17 -16.68 9.20
C LEU A 354 -24.52 -16.29 7.77
N LEU A 355 -23.53 -15.92 6.99
CA LEU A 355 -23.65 -15.61 5.57
C LEU A 355 -22.52 -16.29 4.82
N ASP A 356 -22.84 -17.04 3.76
CA ASP A 356 -21.87 -17.78 2.96
C ASP A 356 -21.78 -17.20 1.54
N GLY A 357 -20.65 -16.58 1.24
CA GLY A 357 -20.36 -15.96 -0.05
C GLY A 357 -19.63 -16.85 -1.05
N ARG A 358 -19.35 -18.11 -0.70
CA ARG A 358 -18.66 -19.07 -1.57
C ARG A 358 -19.52 -19.45 -2.78
N ASN A 359 -18.87 -19.92 -3.86
CA ASN A 359 -19.50 -20.39 -5.08
C ASN A 359 -20.45 -19.35 -5.73
N ALA A 360 -20.21 -18.06 -5.51
CA ALA A 360 -21.04 -17.01 -6.09
C ALA A 360 -21.00 -17.04 -7.62
N LYS A 361 -22.17 -16.94 -8.24
CA LYS A 361 -22.32 -16.78 -9.69
C LYS A 361 -22.95 -15.42 -9.96
N ILE A 362 -22.26 -14.63 -10.78
CA ILE A 362 -22.75 -13.30 -11.20
C ILE A 362 -23.19 -13.41 -12.66
N PRO A 363 -24.48 -13.20 -12.97
CA PRO A 363 -24.97 -13.25 -14.35
C PRO A 363 -24.16 -12.35 -15.29
N LYS A 364 -23.85 -12.83 -16.47
CA LYS A 364 -22.99 -12.23 -17.52
C LYS A 364 -21.47 -12.27 -17.22
N TYR A 365 -21.07 -12.67 -16.02
CA TYR A 365 -19.66 -12.67 -15.59
C TYR A 365 -19.26 -14.00 -14.95
N GLU A 366 -19.70 -15.11 -15.53
CA GLU A 366 -19.52 -16.46 -14.98
C GLU A 366 -18.04 -16.88 -14.89
N ALA A 367 -17.17 -16.31 -15.73
CA ALA A 367 -15.72 -16.53 -15.71
C ALA A 367 -14.98 -15.65 -14.68
N GLY A 368 -15.68 -14.71 -14.04
CA GLY A 368 -15.08 -13.78 -13.07
C GLY A 368 -14.81 -14.42 -11.71
N ASN A 369 -13.86 -13.83 -10.97
CA ASN A 369 -13.41 -14.31 -9.67
C ASN A 369 -14.30 -13.82 -8.53
N PHE A 370 -15.61 -13.84 -8.71
CA PHE A 370 -16.54 -13.29 -7.74
C PHE A 370 -16.73 -14.19 -6.52
N MET A 371 -16.83 -13.55 -5.38
CA MET A 371 -17.33 -14.06 -4.13
C MET A 371 -18.38 -13.07 -3.60
N LYS A 372 -19.33 -13.54 -2.80
CA LYS A 372 -20.18 -12.64 -2.01
C LYS A 372 -19.59 -12.45 -0.61
N PRO A 373 -20.05 -11.46 0.14
CA PRO A 373 -19.66 -11.32 1.54
C PRO A 373 -19.89 -12.59 2.35
N THR A 374 -18.97 -12.91 3.23
CA THR A 374 -19.09 -14.02 4.19
C THR A 374 -18.98 -13.48 5.61
N ILE A 375 -19.84 -13.95 6.51
CA ILE A 375 -19.78 -13.64 7.93
C ILE A 375 -19.64 -14.95 8.70
N LEU A 376 -18.56 -15.02 9.48
CA LEU A 376 -18.26 -16.11 10.41
C LEU A 376 -18.49 -15.60 11.84
N ASP A 377 -19.43 -16.21 12.56
CA ASP A 377 -19.76 -15.85 13.93
C ASP A 377 -19.15 -16.84 14.92
N ASP A 378 -19.01 -16.44 16.18
CA ASP A 378 -18.45 -17.26 17.26
C ASP A 378 -17.04 -17.81 16.88
N LEU A 379 -16.20 -17.01 16.21
CA LEU A 379 -14.85 -17.48 15.83
C LEU A 379 -14.03 -17.78 17.09
N PRO A 380 -13.62 -19.05 17.31
CA PRO A 380 -12.79 -19.39 18.45
C PRO A 380 -11.43 -18.67 18.39
N ALA A 381 -10.93 -18.17 19.52
CA ALA A 381 -9.59 -17.57 19.59
C ALA A 381 -8.46 -18.55 19.23
N THR A 382 -8.72 -19.84 19.33
CA THR A 382 -7.77 -20.92 18.94
C THR A 382 -7.85 -21.26 17.44
N SER A 383 -8.78 -20.67 16.70
CA SER A 383 -8.88 -20.88 15.26
C SER A 383 -7.69 -20.25 14.53
N GLU A 384 -7.17 -20.95 13.54
CA GLU A 384 -6.15 -20.41 12.64
C GLU A 384 -6.59 -19.09 11.98
N LEU A 385 -7.90 -18.89 11.82
CA LEU A 385 -8.45 -17.67 11.25
C LEU A 385 -8.37 -16.46 12.20
N ALA A 386 -8.14 -16.65 13.49
CA ALA A 386 -7.93 -15.54 14.42
C ALA A 386 -6.71 -14.70 14.00
N ASP A 387 -5.65 -15.37 13.51
CA ASP A 387 -4.37 -14.74 13.16
C ASP A 387 -4.05 -14.78 11.65
N THR A 388 -4.83 -15.48 10.83
CA THR A 388 -4.58 -15.56 9.40
C THR A 388 -5.22 -14.38 8.66
N GLU A 389 -4.42 -13.63 7.90
CA GLU A 389 -4.92 -12.64 6.96
C GLU A 389 -5.64 -13.34 5.80
N ILE A 390 -6.97 -13.19 5.72
CA ILE A 390 -7.77 -13.84 4.67
C ILE A 390 -7.62 -13.12 3.33
N PHE A 391 -7.61 -11.80 3.33
CA PHE A 391 -7.49 -10.92 2.16
C PHE A 391 -8.58 -11.21 1.11
N GLY A 392 -9.82 -11.25 1.60
CA GLY A 392 -11.04 -11.52 0.85
C GLY A 392 -12.26 -11.00 1.60
N PRO A 393 -13.48 -11.07 1.02
CA PRO A 393 -14.68 -10.48 1.58
C PRO A 393 -15.24 -11.32 2.74
N VAL A 394 -14.48 -11.45 3.82
CA VAL A 394 -14.82 -12.26 4.99
C VAL A 394 -14.65 -11.43 6.26
N LEU A 395 -15.72 -11.32 7.03
CA LEU A 395 -15.72 -10.71 8.35
C LEU A 395 -15.96 -11.80 9.40
N SER A 396 -15.09 -11.87 10.40
CA SER A 396 -15.27 -12.73 11.56
C SER A 396 -15.82 -11.94 12.73
N LEU A 397 -16.78 -12.52 13.47
CA LEU A 397 -17.32 -11.95 14.70
C LEU A 397 -16.76 -12.72 15.89
N VAL A 398 -16.31 -11.98 16.89
CA VAL A 398 -15.85 -12.47 18.20
C VAL A 398 -16.63 -11.72 19.27
N HIS A 399 -16.93 -12.39 20.37
CA HIS A 399 -17.69 -11.80 21.46
C HIS A 399 -16.85 -11.76 22.73
N ALA A 400 -16.86 -10.63 23.42
CA ALA A 400 -16.14 -10.39 24.66
C ALA A 400 -17.13 -9.89 25.74
N ASP A 401 -16.88 -10.26 26.98
CA ASP A 401 -17.73 -9.79 28.09
C ASP A 401 -17.42 -8.35 28.49
N SER A 402 -16.18 -7.93 28.31
CA SER A 402 -15.68 -6.62 28.69
C SER A 402 -14.73 -6.01 27.63
N MET A 403 -14.47 -4.71 27.79
CA MET A 403 -13.43 -4.04 27.00
C MET A 403 -12.03 -4.59 27.31
N ASP A 404 -11.79 -5.09 28.52
CA ASP A 404 -10.51 -5.70 28.90
C ASP A 404 -10.26 -6.99 28.11
N ASP A 405 -11.28 -7.85 28.00
CA ASP A 405 -11.19 -9.08 27.21
C ASP A 405 -11.01 -8.79 25.72
N ALA A 406 -11.70 -7.77 25.21
CA ALA A 406 -11.55 -7.35 23.83
C ALA A 406 -10.13 -6.83 23.54
N LEU A 407 -9.56 -6.03 24.45
CA LEU A 407 -8.16 -5.56 24.32
C LEU A 407 -7.15 -6.70 24.44
N ALA A 408 -7.38 -7.65 25.35
CA ALA A 408 -6.53 -8.85 25.50
C ALA A 408 -6.55 -9.69 24.21
N PHE A 409 -7.71 -9.80 23.54
CA PHE A 409 -7.81 -10.46 22.25
C PHE A 409 -7.01 -9.73 21.17
N LEU A 410 -7.05 -8.41 21.11
CA LEU A 410 -6.24 -7.63 20.19
C LEU A 410 -4.73 -7.80 20.46
N GLU A 411 -4.34 -7.84 21.74
CA GLU A 411 -2.94 -7.99 22.13
C GLU A 411 -2.36 -9.34 21.70
N SER A 412 -3.16 -10.41 21.70
CA SER A 412 -2.72 -11.75 21.30
C SER A 412 -2.38 -11.87 19.81
N SER A 413 -2.90 -10.96 18.96
CA SER A 413 -2.63 -10.99 17.53
C SER A 413 -1.17 -10.69 17.20
N PRO A 414 -0.55 -11.43 16.26
CA PRO A 414 0.80 -11.13 15.78
C PRO A 414 0.87 -9.85 14.95
N TYR A 415 -0.27 -9.29 14.56
CA TYR A 415 -0.37 -8.11 13.72
C TYR A 415 -0.76 -6.85 14.51
N GLY A 416 -0.32 -5.71 14.03
CA GLY A 416 -0.64 -4.41 14.62
C GLY A 416 -0.72 -3.30 13.56
N ASN A 417 -1.36 -3.55 12.42
CA ASN A 417 -1.48 -2.53 11.37
C ASN A 417 -2.55 -1.49 11.74
N GLN A 418 -3.78 -1.95 12.01
CA GLN A 418 -4.89 -1.10 12.43
C GLN A 418 -5.70 -1.76 13.53
N ALA A 419 -6.25 -0.91 14.43
CA ALA A 419 -7.33 -1.26 15.34
C ALA A 419 -8.33 -0.10 15.44
N SER A 420 -9.63 -0.40 15.59
CA SER A 420 -10.69 0.60 15.69
C SER A 420 -11.62 0.33 16.85
N LEU A 421 -12.24 1.40 17.35
CA LEU A 421 -13.26 1.34 18.42
C LEU A 421 -14.48 2.15 17.99
N PHE A 422 -15.68 1.58 18.16
CA PHE A 422 -16.96 2.26 18.03
C PHE A 422 -17.59 2.45 19.40
N THR A 423 -17.80 3.71 19.78
CA THR A 423 -18.32 4.12 21.09
C THR A 423 -18.77 5.58 21.06
N SER A 424 -19.68 5.95 21.95
CA SER A 424 -20.01 7.34 22.29
C SER A 424 -19.24 7.87 23.51
N SER A 425 -18.47 7.00 24.20
CA SER A 425 -17.71 7.35 25.41
C SER A 425 -16.32 7.91 25.09
N GLY A 426 -16.09 9.19 25.38
CA GLY A 426 -14.76 9.78 25.28
C GLY A 426 -13.72 9.13 26.19
N ALA A 427 -14.13 8.60 27.34
CA ALA A 427 -13.25 7.88 28.27
C ALA A 427 -12.77 6.55 27.66
N ALA A 428 -13.71 5.76 27.10
CA ALA A 428 -13.38 4.51 26.42
C ALA A 428 -12.48 4.76 25.20
N ALA A 429 -12.79 5.78 24.39
CA ALA A 429 -11.99 6.17 23.24
C ALA A 429 -10.55 6.58 23.64
N ARG A 430 -10.40 7.36 24.73
CA ARG A 430 -9.09 7.75 25.25
C ARG A 430 -8.27 6.56 25.75
N ARG A 431 -8.92 5.63 26.46
CA ARG A 431 -8.31 4.40 26.94
C ARG A 431 -7.85 3.54 25.76
N PHE A 432 -8.74 3.28 24.79
CA PHE A 432 -8.43 2.49 23.61
C PHE A 432 -7.24 3.06 22.82
N ARG A 433 -7.22 4.38 22.61
CA ARG A 433 -6.10 5.04 21.92
C ARG A 433 -4.75 4.80 22.60
N TYR A 434 -4.73 4.64 23.93
CA TYR A 434 -3.52 4.39 24.70
C TYR A 434 -3.12 2.92 24.73
N GLU A 435 -4.09 2.01 24.83
CA GLU A 435 -3.86 0.59 25.11
C GLU A 435 -3.86 -0.29 23.84
N ALA A 436 -4.49 0.14 22.74
CA ALA A 436 -4.60 -0.70 21.55
C ALA A 436 -3.23 -0.91 20.86
N PRO A 437 -2.83 -2.18 20.60
CA PRO A 437 -1.49 -2.53 20.12
C PRO A 437 -1.37 -2.44 18.61
N ALA A 438 -1.69 -1.30 18.01
CA ALA A 438 -1.65 -1.09 16.57
C ALA A 438 -1.07 0.27 16.18
N GLY A 439 -0.48 0.34 15.00
CA GLY A 439 0.14 1.56 14.50
C GLY A 439 -0.85 2.62 14.03
N ASN A 440 -2.04 2.21 13.55
CA ASN A 440 -3.10 3.11 13.13
C ASN A 440 -4.35 2.86 13.99
N ILE A 441 -4.85 3.89 14.66
CA ILE A 441 -6.00 3.80 15.56
C ILE A 441 -7.17 4.58 14.97
N GLY A 442 -8.34 3.92 14.88
CA GLY A 442 -9.61 4.51 14.48
C GLY A 442 -10.57 4.66 15.67
N ILE A 443 -11.21 5.81 15.79
CA ILE A 443 -12.34 6.02 16.71
C ILE A 443 -13.56 6.36 15.85
N ASN A 444 -14.55 5.47 15.84
CA ASN A 444 -15.73 5.55 14.96
C ASN A 444 -15.34 5.61 13.45
N ILE A 445 -14.27 4.93 13.08
CA ILE A 445 -13.72 4.85 11.73
C ILE A 445 -13.38 3.39 11.43
N GLY A 446 -13.79 2.86 10.28
CA GLY A 446 -13.52 1.48 9.86
C GLY A 446 -12.17 1.30 9.17
N VAL A 447 -11.72 2.31 8.42
CA VAL A 447 -10.42 2.32 7.74
C VAL A 447 -9.62 3.52 8.23
N ALA A 448 -8.73 3.31 9.19
CA ALA A 448 -7.90 4.38 9.79
C ALA A 448 -6.70 4.72 8.89
N ALA A 449 -6.96 5.02 7.61
CA ALA A 449 -5.92 5.42 6.66
C ALA A 449 -5.43 6.84 6.97
N PRO A 450 -4.15 7.03 7.31
CA PRO A 450 -3.63 8.37 7.60
C PRO A 450 -3.61 9.23 6.32
N MET A 451 -3.71 10.55 6.50
CA MET A 451 -3.45 11.51 5.42
C MET A 451 -1.97 11.49 5.04
N ALA A 452 -1.65 11.87 3.81
CA ALA A 452 -0.31 11.76 3.23
C ALA A 452 0.82 12.48 3.99
N TYR A 453 0.51 13.41 4.88
CA TYR A 453 1.49 14.10 5.75
C TYR A 453 1.73 13.39 7.10
N PHE A 454 0.99 12.30 7.40
CA PHE A 454 1.27 11.39 8.50
C PHE A 454 1.90 10.09 7.98
N PRO A 455 2.75 9.41 8.77
CA PRO A 455 3.29 8.12 8.37
C PRO A 455 2.19 7.06 8.29
N PHE A 456 2.28 6.16 7.32
CA PHE A 456 1.47 4.96 7.29
C PHE A 456 2.09 3.94 8.25
N SER A 457 1.65 3.97 9.50
CA SER A 457 2.23 3.19 10.58
C SER A 457 1.84 1.71 10.51
N GLY A 458 2.59 0.88 11.24
CA GLY A 458 2.34 -0.54 11.45
C GLY A 458 3.24 -1.04 12.56
N TRP A 459 2.71 -1.92 13.42
CA TRP A 459 3.41 -2.53 14.54
C TRP A 459 3.49 -4.04 14.36
N LYS A 460 4.25 -4.70 15.21
CA LYS A 460 4.40 -6.17 15.25
C LYS A 460 4.77 -6.71 13.84
N ASP A 461 4.18 -7.79 13.40
CA ASP A 461 4.44 -8.43 12.10
C ASP A 461 3.83 -7.70 10.89
N SER A 462 3.15 -6.57 11.13
CA SER A 462 2.65 -5.73 10.05
C SER A 462 3.70 -4.76 9.51
N PHE A 463 4.86 -4.61 10.15
CA PHE A 463 5.92 -3.72 9.70
C PHE A 463 7.32 -4.21 10.10
N PHE A 464 8.27 -4.10 9.17
CA PHE A 464 9.70 -4.37 9.39
C PHE A 464 10.51 -3.16 8.92
N GLY A 465 11.20 -2.52 9.85
CA GLY A 465 11.93 -1.27 9.64
C GLY A 465 11.75 -0.32 10.81
N ILE A 466 12.15 0.94 10.63
CA ILE A 466 12.05 1.98 11.66
C ILE A 466 11.17 3.13 11.17
N MET A 467 11.33 3.55 9.92
CA MET A 467 10.60 4.67 9.31
C MET A 467 9.55 4.13 8.34
N HIS A 468 8.37 4.70 8.42
CA HIS A 468 7.22 4.28 7.60
C HIS A 468 7.15 5.07 6.28
N GLY A 469 6.27 4.64 5.36
CA GLY A 469 5.96 5.40 4.16
C GLY A 469 5.21 6.68 4.47
N GLN A 470 5.29 7.65 3.58
CA GLN A 470 4.60 8.94 3.59
C GLN A 470 5.13 9.96 4.62
N GLY A 471 4.72 11.20 4.45
CA GLY A 471 4.95 12.28 5.39
C GLY A 471 6.43 12.53 5.69
N ARG A 472 6.70 12.94 6.91
CA ARG A 472 8.05 13.25 7.37
C ARG A 472 8.94 12.00 7.45
N ASP A 473 8.38 10.84 7.79
CA ASP A 473 9.12 9.58 7.84
C ASP A 473 9.74 9.24 6.48
N ALA A 474 9.03 9.51 5.39
CA ALA A 474 9.56 9.30 4.04
C ALA A 474 10.79 10.19 3.76
N VAL A 475 10.78 11.44 4.22
CA VAL A 475 11.95 12.34 4.08
C VAL A 475 13.14 11.82 4.90
N GLU A 476 12.91 11.38 6.13
CA GLU A 476 13.93 10.76 6.98
C GLU A 476 14.46 9.46 6.35
N PHE A 477 13.58 8.66 5.76
CA PHE A 477 13.96 7.40 5.11
C PHE A 477 14.83 7.63 3.87
N TYR A 478 14.51 8.62 3.03
CA TYR A 478 15.18 8.86 1.76
C TYR A 478 16.37 9.82 1.85
N THR A 479 16.75 10.26 3.06
CA THR A 479 17.89 11.16 3.26
C THR A 479 18.86 10.67 4.33
N GLU A 480 20.11 11.07 4.21
CA GLU A 480 21.14 10.91 5.25
C GLU A 480 21.46 12.27 5.89
N LYS A 481 21.73 12.24 7.18
CA LYS A 481 22.19 13.44 7.94
C LYS A 481 23.70 13.53 7.85
N LYS A 482 24.18 14.71 7.48
CA LYS A 482 25.60 15.05 7.52
C LYS A 482 25.79 16.18 8.53
N VAL A 483 26.63 15.97 9.51
CA VAL A 483 27.03 17.00 10.48
C VAL A 483 28.33 17.62 10.01
N VAL A 484 28.36 18.94 9.96
CA VAL A 484 29.54 19.74 9.62
C VAL A 484 29.91 20.52 10.87
N VAL A 485 31.15 20.38 11.32
CA VAL A 485 31.72 21.14 12.43
C VAL A 485 32.75 22.12 11.86
N GLU A 486 32.55 23.42 12.08
CA GLU A 486 33.35 24.46 11.46
C GLU A 486 34.05 25.29 12.49
N ARG A 487 35.32 25.63 12.22
CA ARG A 487 36.07 26.61 12.97
C ARG A 487 36.83 27.53 12.02
N TRP A 488 36.61 28.82 12.15
CA TRP A 488 37.30 29.84 11.37
C TRP A 488 38.12 30.71 12.30
N ALA A 489 39.47 30.61 12.22
CA ALA A 489 40.36 31.42 13.01
C ALA A 489 40.43 32.86 12.44
N LYS A 490 40.30 33.88 13.30
CA LYS A 490 40.33 35.27 12.88
C LYS A 490 41.59 35.65 12.13
N GLU A 491 42.72 35.05 12.50
CA GLU A 491 44.05 35.30 11.90
C GLU A 491 44.14 34.80 10.44
N HIS A 492 43.29 33.86 10.04
CA HIS A 492 43.24 33.35 8.69
C HIS A 492 42.10 33.96 7.85
N SER A 493 41.37 34.95 8.39
CA SER A 493 40.40 35.72 7.63
C SER A 493 41.13 36.55 6.59
N ARG A 494 41.14 36.14 5.34
CA ARG A 494 41.71 36.96 4.28
C ARG A 494 40.81 38.16 4.03
N LYS A 495 41.46 39.30 3.85
CA LYS A 495 40.83 40.46 3.25
C LYS A 495 40.70 40.16 1.75
N PHE A 496 39.53 39.81 1.31
CA PHE A 496 39.21 39.70 -0.12
C PHE A 496 38.81 41.06 -0.65
#